data_8ab38c07abc4d894e704487a4d984c40
#
_entry.id   8ab38c07abc4d894e704487a4d984c40
#
_cell.length_a   1.000
_cell.length_b   1.000
_cell.length_c   1.000
_cell.angle_alpha   90.00
_cell.angle_beta   90.00
_cell.angle_gamma   90.00
#
_symmetry.space_group_name_H-M   'P 1'
#
loop_
_entity.id
_entity.type
_entity.pdbx_description
1 polymer ?
#
loop_
_entity_poly.entity_id
_entity_poly.type
_entity_poly.pdbx_seq_one_letter_code
_entity_poly.pdbx_strand_id
1 'polypeptide(L)'
;MDKQQLLRDYKKQEDKMCLAQIIDKIEMSRTRGKIECTDFLDMYQVSLAESFLKKNQIQNYKLYGGYPDSERKILIAYPENYTEEMIAKNYSKFLKVVKIELTEEDKGKFTHRNYLGGIVKLGLKREKVGDIVVAEDGADIIVVSEFAEILKKELPTLTRFENATITINEITEIRKKEIKIENIEIIVPSLRMD
;
A
#
# COMPACT_ATOMS: atom_id res chain seq x y z
N MET A 1 13.16 0.48 24.25
CA MET A 1 12.00 1.40 24.42
C MET A 1 10.94 0.71 25.27
N ASP A 2 10.39 1.43 26.23
CA ASP A 2 9.27 0.91 27.02
C ASP A 2 7.97 1.15 26.27
N LYS A 3 7.43 0.09 25.69
CA LYS A 3 6.21 0.11 24.88
C LYS A 3 5.01 0.65 25.68
N GLN A 4 4.83 0.22 26.92
CA GLN A 4 3.72 0.68 27.76
C GLN A 4 3.77 2.20 28.00
N GLN A 5 4.95 2.72 28.27
CA GLN A 5 5.14 4.14 28.48
C GLN A 5 4.88 4.94 27.21
N LEU A 6 5.38 4.46 26.08
CA LEU A 6 5.19 5.13 24.79
C LEU A 6 3.73 5.18 24.36
N LEU A 7 2.94 4.17 24.71
CA LEU A 7 1.52 4.07 24.33
C LEU A 7 0.55 4.64 25.38
N ARG A 8 1.06 5.16 26.47
CA ARG A 8 0.25 5.62 27.61
C ARG A 8 -0.80 6.67 27.22
N ASP A 9 -0.47 7.58 26.31
CA ASP A 9 -1.33 8.68 25.93
C ASP A 9 -2.41 8.32 24.91
N TYR A 10 -2.35 7.10 24.37
CA TYR A 10 -3.31 6.64 23.36
C TYR A 10 -4.41 5.83 24.03
N LYS A 11 -5.67 6.22 23.80
CA LYS A 11 -6.83 5.62 24.45
C LYS A 11 -7.51 4.53 23.61
N LYS A 12 -7.54 4.72 22.29
CA LYS A 12 -8.18 3.76 21.39
C LYS A 12 -7.34 2.49 21.26
N GLN A 13 -7.97 1.33 21.43
CA GLN A 13 -7.28 0.05 21.33
C GLN A 13 -6.66 -0.16 19.94
N GLU A 14 -7.38 0.23 18.90
CA GLU A 14 -6.88 0.12 17.52
C GLU A 14 -5.60 0.93 17.28
N ASP A 15 -5.55 2.15 17.85
CA ASP A 15 -4.36 2.99 17.76
C ASP A 15 -3.17 2.34 18.48
N LYS A 16 -3.42 1.81 19.68
CA LYS A 16 -2.38 1.12 20.45
C LYS A 16 -1.84 -0.10 19.70
N MET A 17 -2.71 -0.87 19.06
CA MET A 17 -2.30 -2.06 18.30
C MET A 17 -1.45 -1.67 17.10
N CYS A 18 -1.85 -0.64 16.38
CA CYS A 18 -1.10 -0.13 15.23
C CYS A 18 0.29 0.35 15.66
N LEU A 19 0.36 1.18 16.70
CA LEU A 19 1.63 1.73 17.18
C LEU A 19 2.51 0.65 17.81
N ALA A 20 1.93 -0.33 18.49
CA ALA A 20 2.67 -1.45 19.05
C ALA A 20 3.38 -2.26 17.95
N GLN A 21 2.71 -2.50 16.83
CA GLN A 21 3.30 -3.17 15.67
C GLN A 21 4.49 -2.39 15.14
N ILE A 22 4.36 -1.06 15.04
CA ILE A 22 5.42 -0.18 14.55
C ILE A 22 6.61 -0.20 15.50
N ILE A 23 6.37 -0.10 16.80
CA ILE A 23 7.43 -0.19 17.82
C ILE A 23 8.17 -1.50 17.69
N ASP A 24 7.45 -2.61 17.54
CA ASP A 24 8.06 -3.94 17.40
C ASP A 24 8.96 -4.02 16.18
N LYS A 25 8.55 -3.46 15.05
CA LYS A 25 9.38 -3.46 13.83
C LYS A 25 10.66 -2.62 14.00
N ILE A 26 10.54 -1.47 14.65
CA ILE A 26 11.70 -0.61 14.93
C ILE A 26 12.69 -1.33 15.86
N GLU A 27 12.18 -1.96 16.92
CA GLU A 27 13.01 -2.73 17.84
C GLU A 27 13.67 -3.92 17.16
N MET A 28 12.92 -4.66 16.35
CA MET A 28 13.45 -5.81 15.60
C MET A 28 14.55 -5.38 14.63
N SER A 29 14.33 -4.28 13.93
CA SER A 29 15.32 -3.73 13.00
C SER A 29 16.62 -3.38 13.72
N ARG A 30 16.51 -2.73 14.88
CA ARG A 30 17.67 -2.32 15.68
C ARG A 30 18.42 -3.52 16.24
N THR A 31 17.71 -4.49 16.83
CA THR A 31 18.33 -5.65 17.47
C THR A 31 18.91 -6.64 16.47
N ARG A 32 18.26 -6.83 15.32
CA ARG A 32 18.71 -7.78 14.29
C ARG A 32 19.64 -7.16 13.27
N GLY A 33 19.74 -5.83 13.23
CA GLY A 33 20.57 -5.12 12.25
C GLY A 33 20.05 -5.27 10.81
N LYS A 34 18.74 -5.46 10.61
CA LYS A 34 18.12 -5.69 9.31
C LYS A 34 16.94 -4.74 9.09
N ILE A 35 16.54 -4.60 7.82
CA ILE A 35 15.32 -3.87 7.47
C ILE A 35 14.10 -4.74 7.85
N GLU A 36 13.13 -4.13 8.52
CA GLU A 36 11.87 -4.77 8.90
C GLU A 36 10.70 -3.93 8.42
N CYS A 37 9.62 -4.57 7.96
CA CYS A 37 8.46 -3.86 7.40
C CYS A 37 7.18 -4.25 8.10
N THR A 38 6.25 -3.30 8.21
CA THR A 38 4.87 -3.57 8.60
C THR A 38 4.07 -4.04 7.39
N ASP A 39 2.84 -4.49 7.63
CA ASP A 39 1.83 -4.59 6.58
C ASP A 39 1.38 -3.18 6.17
N PHE A 40 0.43 -3.08 5.23
CA PHE A 40 -0.09 -1.78 4.79
C PHE A 40 -0.88 -1.11 5.90
N LEU A 41 -0.58 0.16 6.09
CA LEU A 41 -1.30 1.08 6.97
C LEU A 41 -2.24 1.92 6.10
N ASP A 42 -3.45 2.17 6.57
CA ASP A 42 -4.37 3.07 5.88
C ASP A 42 -3.96 4.53 6.12
N MET A 43 -4.67 5.47 5.50
CA MET A 43 -4.34 6.89 5.56
C MET A 43 -4.36 7.44 6.99
N TYR A 44 -5.32 7.01 7.80
CA TYR A 44 -5.40 7.38 9.21
C TYR A 44 -4.21 6.83 10.00
N GLN A 45 -3.88 5.55 9.80
CA GLN A 45 -2.78 4.89 10.49
C GLN A 45 -1.43 5.48 10.08
N VAL A 46 -1.27 5.88 8.82
CA VAL A 46 -0.06 6.58 8.35
C VAL A 46 0.13 7.89 9.11
N SER A 47 -0.92 8.69 9.24
CA SER A 47 -0.88 9.95 9.99
C SER A 47 -0.59 9.73 11.47
N LEU A 48 -1.22 8.73 12.06
CA LEU A 48 -1.00 8.33 13.45
C LEU A 48 0.46 7.94 13.69
N ALA A 49 1.00 7.11 12.79
CA ALA A 49 2.39 6.65 12.86
C ALA A 49 3.37 7.82 12.75
N GLU A 50 3.17 8.71 11.78
CA GLU A 50 4.05 9.86 11.60
C GLU A 50 4.07 10.78 12.83
N SER A 51 2.90 11.07 13.38
CA SER A 51 2.79 11.90 14.59
C SER A 51 3.50 11.27 15.78
N PHE A 52 3.30 9.96 15.95
CA PHE A 52 3.93 9.19 17.03
C PHE A 52 5.45 9.20 16.90
N LEU A 53 5.95 8.91 15.70
CA LEU A 53 7.40 8.80 15.45
C LEU A 53 8.10 10.15 15.60
N LYS A 54 7.48 11.23 15.14
CA LYS A 54 8.02 12.58 15.31
C LYS A 54 8.04 12.99 16.78
N LYS A 55 6.96 12.73 17.51
CA LYS A 55 6.85 13.04 18.94
C LYS A 55 7.96 12.34 19.74
N ASN A 56 8.31 11.12 19.37
CA ASN A 56 9.29 10.33 20.08
C ASN A 56 10.69 10.40 19.45
N GLN A 57 10.90 11.32 18.50
CA GLN A 57 12.19 11.59 17.86
C GLN A 57 12.80 10.34 17.21
N ILE A 58 11.98 9.49 16.64
CA ILE A 58 12.39 8.30 15.91
C ILE A 58 12.52 8.67 14.43
N GLN A 59 13.69 8.45 13.83
CA GLN A 59 14.01 8.90 12.47
C GLN A 59 14.29 7.74 11.49
N ASN A 60 14.61 6.55 11.99
CA ASN A 60 15.08 5.44 11.15
C ASN A 60 13.90 4.66 10.57
N TYR A 61 13.06 5.34 9.81
CA TYR A 61 11.92 4.73 9.13
C TYR A 61 11.63 5.43 7.81
N LYS A 62 10.91 4.72 6.95
CA LYS A 62 10.35 5.29 5.72
C LYS A 62 8.96 4.72 5.51
N LEU A 63 8.03 5.58 5.09
CA LEU A 63 6.70 5.17 4.68
C LEU A 63 6.69 5.05 3.15
N TYR A 64 6.28 3.89 2.64
CA TYR A 64 6.37 3.59 1.21
C TYR A 64 5.14 2.84 0.73
N GLY A 65 4.52 3.33 -0.33
CA GLY A 65 3.30 2.73 -0.88
C GLY A 65 3.41 2.25 -2.32
N GLY A 66 4.59 2.39 -2.93
CA GLY A 66 4.82 1.92 -4.29
C GLY A 66 4.80 3.00 -5.36
N TYR A 67 4.15 4.12 -5.12
CA TYR A 67 4.16 5.29 -6.03
C TYR A 67 3.88 6.57 -5.23
N PRO A 68 4.17 7.77 -5.82
CA PRO A 68 4.14 9.02 -5.05
C PRO A 68 2.82 9.37 -4.36
N ASP A 69 1.69 9.05 -5.00
CA ASP A 69 0.36 9.40 -4.49
C ASP A 69 -0.31 8.27 -3.69
N SER A 70 0.45 7.29 -3.25
CA SER A 70 -0.09 6.16 -2.47
C SER A 70 -0.76 6.63 -1.18
N GLU A 71 -1.98 6.18 -0.94
CA GLU A 71 -2.70 6.42 0.31
C GLU A 71 -2.35 5.36 1.36
N ARG A 72 -2.21 4.13 0.91
CA ARG A 72 -1.82 3.01 1.78
C ARG A 72 -0.32 2.79 1.67
N LYS A 73 0.33 2.68 2.83
CA LYS A 73 1.80 2.58 2.88
C LYS A 73 2.24 1.55 3.90
N ILE A 74 3.33 0.86 3.59
CA ILE A 74 4.04 0.08 4.61
C ILE A 74 5.01 1.02 5.32
N LEU A 75 5.33 0.69 6.57
CA LEU A 75 6.41 1.36 7.28
C LEU A 75 7.64 0.46 7.21
N ILE A 76 8.74 1.01 6.74
CA ILE A 76 10.03 0.34 6.63
C ILE A 76 10.90 0.87 7.76
N ALA A 77 11.26 0.00 8.72
CA ALA A 77 12.18 0.33 9.80
C ALA A 77 13.58 -0.19 9.42
N TYR A 78 14.59 0.61 9.66
CA TYR A 78 15.97 0.25 9.29
C TYR A 78 16.98 0.72 10.33
N PRO A 79 18.14 0.02 10.43
CA PRO A 79 19.21 0.43 11.33
C PRO A 79 19.85 1.75 10.90
N GLU A 80 20.49 2.46 11.83
CA GLU A 80 21.10 3.76 11.58
C GLU A 80 22.20 3.75 10.51
N ASN A 81 22.83 2.61 10.30
CA ASN A 81 23.90 2.48 9.30
C ASN A 81 23.37 2.31 7.87
N TYR A 82 22.07 2.25 7.68
CA TYR A 82 21.46 2.13 6.35
C TYR A 82 21.21 3.51 5.74
N THR A 83 21.44 3.63 4.44
CA THR A 83 21.14 4.84 3.65
C THR A 83 19.82 4.68 2.92
N GLU A 84 19.23 5.79 2.46
CA GLU A 84 18.01 5.73 1.65
C GLU A 84 18.23 4.94 0.36
N GLU A 85 19.42 5.00 -0.22
CA GLU A 85 19.77 4.23 -1.41
C GLU A 85 19.70 2.72 -1.15
N MET A 86 20.19 2.29 0.00
CA MET A 86 20.12 0.89 0.42
C MET A 86 18.68 0.44 0.61
N ILE A 87 17.83 1.31 1.17
CA ILE A 87 16.40 1.03 1.34
C ILE A 87 15.72 0.89 -0.02
N ALA A 88 15.99 1.80 -0.94
CA ALA A 88 15.40 1.78 -2.28
C ALA A 88 15.70 0.50 -3.06
N LYS A 89 16.88 -0.07 -2.88
CA LYS A 89 17.25 -1.35 -3.51
C LYS A 89 16.42 -2.54 -3.03
N ASN A 90 15.76 -2.39 -1.87
CA ASN A 90 14.95 -3.46 -1.28
C ASN A 90 13.45 -3.32 -1.56
N TYR A 91 13.00 -2.25 -2.25
CA TYR A 91 11.58 -2.05 -2.51
C TYR A 91 10.93 -3.25 -3.22
N SER A 92 11.60 -3.82 -4.22
CA SER A 92 11.10 -4.98 -4.97
C SER A 92 11.01 -6.25 -4.11
N LYS A 93 11.72 -6.30 -3.00
CA LYS A 93 11.62 -7.42 -2.04
C LYS A 93 10.42 -7.28 -1.13
N PHE A 94 9.97 -6.05 -0.87
CA PHE A 94 8.88 -5.77 0.06
C PHE A 94 7.53 -5.74 -0.63
N LEU A 95 7.45 -5.14 -1.81
CA LEU A 95 6.21 -4.95 -2.54
C LEU A 95 6.30 -5.51 -3.96
N LYS A 96 5.19 -6.05 -4.43
CA LYS A 96 4.98 -6.50 -5.81
C LYS A 96 3.68 -5.92 -6.33
N VAL A 97 3.49 -6.00 -7.63
CA VAL A 97 2.26 -5.58 -8.29
C VAL A 97 1.59 -6.81 -8.88
N VAL A 98 0.31 -7.01 -8.55
CA VAL A 98 -0.52 -8.00 -9.21
C VAL A 98 -1.29 -7.25 -10.29
N LYS A 99 -0.91 -7.49 -11.55
CA LYS A 99 -1.49 -6.82 -12.71
C LYS A 99 -2.64 -7.63 -13.26
N ILE A 100 -3.80 -6.99 -13.39
CA ILE A 100 -5.01 -7.59 -13.96
C ILE A 100 -5.27 -6.96 -15.32
N GLU A 101 -5.31 -7.77 -16.35
CA GLU A 101 -5.68 -7.36 -17.71
C GLU A 101 -7.03 -7.96 -18.05
N LEU A 102 -8.00 -7.08 -18.34
CA LEU A 102 -9.35 -7.49 -18.68
C LEU A 102 -9.45 -7.85 -20.15
N THR A 103 -10.44 -8.71 -20.48
CA THR A 103 -10.79 -9.00 -21.87
C THR A 103 -11.39 -7.75 -22.54
N GLU A 104 -11.43 -7.72 -23.86
CA GLU A 104 -12.07 -6.63 -24.61
C GLU A 104 -13.54 -6.43 -24.19
N GLU A 105 -14.23 -7.52 -23.90
CA GLU A 105 -15.63 -7.49 -23.45
C GLU A 105 -15.78 -6.80 -22.09
N ASP A 106 -14.81 -6.98 -21.18
CA ASP A 106 -14.88 -6.47 -19.82
C ASP A 106 -14.25 -5.08 -19.64
N LYS A 107 -13.55 -4.56 -20.64
CA LYS A 107 -12.94 -3.23 -20.55
C LYS A 107 -13.94 -2.16 -20.19
N GLY A 108 -13.56 -1.31 -19.25
CA GLY A 108 -14.38 -0.18 -18.79
C GLY A 108 -15.52 -0.55 -17.85
N LYS A 109 -15.71 -1.83 -17.56
CA LYS A 109 -16.83 -2.30 -16.72
C LYS A 109 -16.48 -2.43 -15.24
N PHE A 110 -15.17 -2.41 -14.90
CA PHE A 110 -14.72 -2.66 -13.53
C PHE A 110 -14.22 -1.37 -12.89
N THR A 111 -14.64 -1.17 -11.63
CA THR A 111 -14.24 -0.03 -10.81
C THR A 111 -13.38 -0.51 -9.65
N HIS A 112 -12.80 0.42 -8.92
CA HIS A 112 -12.05 0.13 -7.69
C HIS A 112 -12.84 -0.81 -6.76
N ARG A 113 -14.13 -0.56 -6.62
CA ARG A 113 -15.03 -1.37 -5.75
C ARG A 113 -15.08 -2.84 -6.19
N ASN A 114 -15.04 -3.10 -7.50
CA ASN A 114 -15.07 -4.48 -8.01
C ASN A 114 -13.82 -5.25 -7.60
N TYR A 115 -12.66 -4.63 -7.70
CA TYR A 115 -11.39 -5.27 -7.33
C TYR A 115 -11.32 -5.47 -5.81
N LEU A 116 -11.61 -4.44 -5.05
CA LEU A 116 -11.61 -4.51 -3.58
C LEU A 116 -12.63 -5.54 -3.09
N GLY A 117 -13.84 -5.52 -3.67
CA GLY A 117 -14.90 -6.47 -3.33
C GLY A 117 -14.49 -7.91 -3.58
N GLY A 118 -13.73 -8.17 -4.64
CA GLY A 118 -13.19 -9.49 -4.93
C GLY A 118 -12.23 -9.96 -3.84
N ILE A 119 -11.34 -9.09 -3.41
CA ILE A 119 -10.37 -9.39 -2.33
C ILE A 119 -11.12 -9.72 -1.03
N VAL A 120 -12.11 -8.90 -0.68
CA VAL A 120 -12.92 -9.09 0.53
C VAL A 120 -13.72 -10.39 0.44
N LYS A 121 -14.33 -10.67 -0.71
CA LYS A 121 -15.14 -11.88 -0.92
C LYS A 121 -14.32 -13.16 -0.77
N LEU A 122 -13.04 -13.12 -1.14
CA LEU A 122 -12.13 -14.24 -0.97
C LEU A 122 -11.66 -14.44 0.48
N GLY A 123 -12.03 -13.52 1.38
CA GLY A 123 -11.61 -13.56 2.77
C GLY A 123 -10.13 -13.22 2.97
N LEU A 124 -9.53 -12.54 2.00
CA LEU A 124 -8.11 -12.18 2.06
C LEU A 124 -7.90 -10.95 2.95
N LYS A 125 -6.74 -10.92 3.61
CA LYS A 125 -6.42 -9.85 4.56
C LYS A 125 -6.15 -8.53 3.86
N ARG A 126 -6.94 -7.50 4.18
CA ARG A 126 -6.83 -6.17 3.56
C ARG A 126 -5.47 -5.52 3.82
N GLU A 127 -4.87 -5.78 4.98
CA GLU A 127 -3.56 -5.22 5.36
C GLU A 127 -2.40 -5.74 4.50
N LYS A 128 -2.60 -6.82 3.76
CA LYS A 128 -1.61 -7.32 2.81
C LYS A 128 -1.67 -6.61 1.47
N VAL A 129 -2.70 -5.79 1.25
CA VAL A 129 -2.99 -5.14 -0.02
C VAL A 129 -2.90 -3.63 0.15
N GLY A 130 -2.14 -3.01 -0.74
CA GLY A 130 -2.00 -1.55 -0.81
C GLY A 130 -3.05 -0.91 -1.69
N ASP A 131 -2.64 0.12 -2.41
CA ASP A 131 -3.53 0.82 -3.32
C ASP A 131 -3.83 -0.02 -4.56
N ILE A 132 -5.01 0.21 -5.12
CA ILE A 132 -5.46 -0.41 -6.36
C ILE A 132 -5.52 0.70 -7.40
N VAL A 133 -4.65 0.62 -8.42
CA VAL A 133 -4.59 1.61 -9.49
C VAL A 133 -5.43 1.09 -10.64
N VAL A 134 -6.60 1.70 -10.85
CA VAL A 134 -7.59 1.24 -11.83
C VAL A 134 -7.43 1.99 -13.15
N ALA A 135 -7.53 1.27 -14.24
CA ALA A 135 -7.57 1.79 -15.60
C ALA A 135 -8.72 1.09 -16.36
N GLU A 136 -8.99 1.56 -17.57
CA GLU A 136 -10.05 0.97 -18.39
C GLU A 136 -9.78 -0.51 -18.71
N ASP A 137 -8.52 -0.84 -18.98
CA ASP A 137 -8.11 -2.19 -19.39
C ASP A 137 -7.79 -3.13 -18.24
N GLY A 138 -7.89 -2.67 -16.99
CA GLY A 138 -7.61 -3.51 -15.84
C GLY A 138 -7.18 -2.74 -14.62
N ALA A 139 -6.34 -3.33 -13.80
CA ALA A 139 -5.85 -2.70 -12.58
C ALA A 139 -4.49 -3.26 -12.18
N ASP A 140 -3.73 -2.44 -11.45
CA ASP A 140 -2.54 -2.87 -10.75
C ASP A 140 -2.84 -2.83 -9.26
N ILE A 141 -2.70 -3.98 -8.59
CA ILE A 141 -2.91 -4.12 -7.16
C ILE A 141 -1.56 -4.24 -6.49
N ILE A 142 -1.22 -3.28 -5.65
CA ILE A 142 0.04 -3.31 -4.89
C ILE A 142 -0.16 -4.22 -3.68
N VAL A 143 0.76 -5.16 -3.48
CA VAL A 143 0.67 -6.13 -2.38
C VAL A 143 2.04 -6.28 -1.72
N VAL A 144 2.04 -6.75 -0.46
CA VAL A 144 3.29 -7.23 0.15
C VAL A 144 3.76 -8.44 -0.66
N SER A 145 5.07 -8.58 -0.86
CA SER A 145 5.63 -9.53 -1.83
C SER A 145 5.17 -10.96 -1.64
N GLU A 146 5.11 -11.44 -0.40
CA GLU A 146 4.72 -12.82 -0.09
C GLU A 146 3.24 -13.10 -0.39
N PHE A 147 2.43 -12.05 -0.59
CA PHE A 147 1.00 -12.18 -0.87
C PHE A 147 0.67 -12.23 -2.37
N ALA A 148 1.62 -11.88 -3.23
CA ALA A 148 1.39 -11.76 -4.67
C ALA A 148 0.92 -13.08 -5.30
N GLU A 149 1.57 -14.19 -4.98
CA GLU A 149 1.21 -15.51 -5.52
C GLU A 149 -0.17 -15.96 -5.06
N ILE A 150 -0.52 -15.67 -3.80
CA ILE A 150 -1.83 -16.02 -3.25
C ILE A 150 -2.93 -15.27 -4.02
N LEU A 151 -2.77 -13.97 -4.21
CA LEU A 151 -3.76 -13.17 -4.91
C LEU A 151 -3.90 -13.59 -6.37
N LYS A 152 -2.78 -13.85 -7.04
CA LYS A 152 -2.77 -14.33 -8.42
C LYS A 152 -3.53 -15.66 -8.57
N LYS A 153 -3.37 -16.55 -7.59
CA LYS A 153 -4.01 -17.88 -7.60
C LYS A 153 -5.50 -17.79 -7.28
N GLU A 154 -5.86 -16.99 -6.28
CA GLU A 154 -7.23 -16.98 -5.74
C GLU A 154 -8.19 -16.09 -6.53
N LEU A 155 -7.72 -14.98 -7.10
CA LEU A 155 -8.58 -14.03 -7.78
C LEU A 155 -9.35 -14.64 -8.97
N PRO A 156 -8.73 -15.46 -9.84
CA PRO A 156 -9.45 -16.09 -10.95
C PRO A 156 -10.53 -17.10 -10.54
N THR A 157 -10.57 -17.51 -9.28
CA THR A 157 -11.64 -18.40 -8.78
C THR A 157 -12.98 -17.70 -8.71
N LEU A 158 -12.98 -16.36 -8.70
CA LEU A 158 -14.22 -15.58 -8.79
C LEU A 158 -14.64 -15.46 -10.26
N THR A 159 -15.93 -15.69 -10.51
CA THR A 159 -16.50 -15.65 -11.88
C THR A 159 -16.14 -14.35 -12.61
N ARG A 160 -16.18 -13.22 -11.90
CA ARG A 160 -15.90 -11.91 -12.48
C ARG A 160 -14.50 -11.82 -13.10
N PHE A 161 -13.52 -12.51 -12.51
CA PHE A 161 -12.12 -12.46 -12.94
C PHE A 161 -11.63 -13.72 -13.66
N GLU A 162 -12.51 -14.67 -13.94
CA GLU A 162 -12.12 -15.97 -14.51
C GLU A 162 -11.45 -15.86 -15.88
N ASN A 163 -11.79 -14.83 -16.65
CA ASN A 163 -11.24 -14.62 -18.00
C ASN A 163 -10.13 -13.55 -18.04
N ALA A 164 -9.83 -12.92 -16.91
CA ALA A 164 -8.78 -11.92 -16.84
C ALA A 164 -7.40 -12.58 -16.85
N THR A 165 -6.42 -11.87 -17.43
CA THR A 165 -5.02 -12.29 -17.38
C THR A 165 -4.38 -11.65 -16.16
N ILE A 166 -3.83 -12.46 -15.26
CA ILE A 166 -3.26 -11.97 -14.00
C ILE A 166 -1.77 -12.34 -13.95
N THR A 167 -0.92 -11.32 -13.81
CA THR A 167 0.53 -11.49 -13.75
C THR A 167 1.09 -10.77 -12.55
N ILE A 168 2.28 -11.17 -12.12
CA ILE A 168 3.01 -10.51 -11.03
C ILE A 168 4.14 -9.70 -11.66
N ASN A 169 4.16 -8.40 -11.38
CA ASN A 169 5.17 -7.48 -11.88
C ASN A 169 5.95 -6.85 -10.73
N GLU A 170 7.12 -6.30 -11.06
CA GLU A 170 7.90 -5.53 -10.12
C GLU A 170 7.22 -4.20 -9.80
N ILE A 171 7.46 -3.68 -8.60
CA ILE A 171 6.84 -2.43 -8.14
C ILE A 171 7.19 -1.23 -9.03
N THR A 172 8.29 -1.29 -9.76
CA THR A 172 8.71 -0.24 -10.70
C THR A 172 7.87 -0.20 -11.97
N GLU A 173 7.09 -1.24 -12.23
CA GLU A 173 6.28 -1.40 -13.46
C GLU A 173 4.80 -1.05 -13.25
N ILE A 174 4.49 -0.33 -12.19
CA ILE A 174 3.11 0.07 -11.89
C ILE A 174 2.60 1.08 -12.92
N ARG A 175 1.32 0.92 -13.33
CA ARG A 175 0.67 1.87 -14.23
C ARG A 175 0.38 3.19 -13.52
N LYS A 176 0.34 4.28 -14.31
CA LYS A 176 0.02 5.59 -13.77
C LYS A 176 -1.49 5.72 -13.59
N LYS A 177 -1.88 6.44 -12.53
CA LYS A 177 -3.29 6.74 -12.27
C LYS A 177 -3.84 7.61 -13.41
N GLU A 178 -4.99 7.22 -13.97
CA GLU A 178 -5.65 7.98 -15.02
C GLU A 178 -6.31 9.24 -14.43
N ILE A 179 -6.13 10.37 -15.16
CA ILE A 179 -6.78 11.64 -14.84
C ILE A 179 -7.96 11.79 -15.81
N LYS A 180 -9.17 12.01 -15.28
CA LYS A 180 -10.34 12.24 -16.13
C LYS A 180 -10.26 13.63 -16.76
N ILE A 181 -10.11 13.69 -18.07
CA ILE A 181 -9.98 14.93 -18.84
C ILE A 181 -11.20 15.84 -18.63
N GLU A 182 -12.39 15.27 -18.51
CA GLU A 182 -13.64 15.99 -18.29
C GLU A 182 -13.58 16.92 -17.06
N ASN A 183 -12.93 16.48 -15.99
CA ASN A 183 -12.77 17.30 -14.79
C ASN A 183 -11.89 18.53 -15.03
N ILE A 184 -10.91 18.41 -15.90
CA ILE A 184 -10.01 19.50 -16.24
C ILE A 184 -10.74 20.53 -17.09
N GLU A 185 -11.55 20.11 -18.07
CA GLU A 185 -12.33 20.98 -18.95
C GLU A 185 -13.35 21.82 -18.18
N ILE A 186 -13.93 21.27 -17.12
CA ILE A 186 -14.90 21.99 -16.28
C ILE A 186 -14.19 23.10 -15.48
N ILE A 187 -12.98 22.87 -15.03
CA ILE A 187 -12.22 23.83 -14.22
C ILE A 187 -11.69 25.00 -15.05
N VAL A 188 -11.15 24.72 -16.25
CA VAL A 188 -10.51 25.72 -17.10
C VAL A 188 -11.45 26.87 -17.53
N PRO A 189 -12.70 26.61 -18.01
CA PRO A 189 -13.60 27.70 -18.33
C PRO A 189 -13.92 28.62 -17.15
N SER A 190 -14.05 28.06 -15.96
CA SER A 190 -14.27 28.81 -14.73
C SER A 190 -13.15 29.80 -14.45
N LEU A 191 -11.91 29.35 -14.61
CA LEU A 191 -10.73 30.18 -14.39
C LEU A 191 -10.59 31.29 -15.44
N ARG A 192 -11.06 31.06 -16.67
CA ARG A 192 -11.00 32.05 -17.74
C ARG A 192 -12.01 33.18 -17.62
N MET A 193 -13.06 32.95 -16.86
CA MET A 193 -14.12 33.95 -16.65
C MET A 193 -13.77 34.95 -15.56
N ASP A 194 -12.79 34.63 -14.77
CA ASP A 194 -12.29 35.46 -13.69
C ASP A 194 -11.23 36.47 -14.22
#